data_887d51583ed2463079ea352c668b3a3a
#
_entry.id   887d51583ed2463079ea352c668b3a3a
#
_cell.length_a   1.000
_cell.length_b   1.000
_cell.length_c   1.000
_cell.angle_alpha   90.00
_cell.angle_beta   90.00
_cell.angle_gamma   90.00
#
_symmetry.space_group_name_H-M   'P 1'
#
loop_
_entity.id
_entity.type
_entity.pdbx_description
1 polymer ?
#
loop_
_entity_poly.entity_id
_entity_poly.type
_entity_poly.pdbx_seq_one_letter_code
_entity_poly.pdbx_strand_id
1 'polypeptide(L)'
;MGIFADVKIYESDDTGEIGRLRYAFSESRFGEVLTACDNLGLCFAGFVCGGGRDDALADMKARFPAARFEEDASAVVDVFGVVGALHIAGTPFRRRVWRTLLEVRRGERLSYSQLAAAAGVPRAVRAVASAVAANPISVAIPCHRVVRNDGTIGNYHWGAGLKRLLLEAEAH
;
A
#
# COMPACT_ATOMS: atom_id res chain seq x y z
N MET A 1 -17.73 -10.53 -0.60
CA MET A 1 -16.84 -10.93 0.50
C MET A 1 -15.46 -10.37 0.16
N GLY A 2 -14.96 -9.43 0.95
CA GLY A 2 -13.66 -8.76 0.65
C GLY A 2 -12.53 -9.78 0.74
N ILE A 3 -11.52 -9.62 -0.12
CA ILE A 3 -10.31 -10.46 -0.18
C ILE A 3 -9.55 -10.50 1.17
N PHE A 4 -9.94 -9.66 2.13
CA PHE A 4 -9.25 -9.47 3.41
C PHE A 4 -10.06 -9.92 4.64
N ALA A 5 -11.06 -10.81 4.49
CA ALA A 5 -11.90 -11.24 5.62
C ALA A 5 -11.11 -11.91 6.76
N ASP A 6 -9.90 -12.43 6.49
CA ASP A 6 -9.05 -13.15 7.46
C ASP A 6 -7.63 -12.58 7.57
N VAL A 7 -7.36 -11.37 7.07
CA VAL A 7 -6.03 -10.75 7.17
C VAL A 7 -5.77 -10.31 8.60
N LYS A 8 -4.71 -10.81 9.21
CA LYS A 8 -4.23 -10.31 10.50
C LYS A 8 -3.55 -8.95 10.30
N ILE A 9 -3.93 -7.97 11.12
CA ILE A 9 -3.34 -6.63 11.06
C ILE A 9 -2.58 -6.38 12.35
N TYR A 10 -1.27 -6.17 12.23
CA TYR A 10 -0.39 -5.71 13.28
C TYR A 10 -0.08 -4.23 13.04
N GLU A 11 0.10 -3.46 14.10
CA GLU A 11 0.33 -2.02 14.02
C GLU A 11 1.48 -1.58 14.90
N SER A 12 2.29 -0.65 14.38
CA SER A 12 3.30 0.10 15.13
C SER A 12 3.11 1.60 14.92
N ASP A 13 3.40 2.39 15.94
CA ASP A 13 3.26 3.85 15.88
C ASP A 13 4.31 4.52 14.99
N ASP A 14 5.44 3.84 14.79
CA ASP A 14 6.59 4.34 14.04
C ASP A 14 7.23 3.20 13.21
N THR A 15 7.77 3.54 12.05
CA THR A 15 8.58 2.63 11.23
C THR A 15 9.92 2.28 11.88
N GLY A 16 10.39 3.07 12.85
CA GLY A 16 11.57 2.80 13.65
C GLY A 16 11.48 1.55 14.54
N GLU A 17 10.26 1.07 14.82
CA GLU A 17 10.03 -0.18 15.53
C GLU A 17 10.34 -1.43 14.67
N ILE A 18 10.40 -1.26 13.34
CA ILE A 18 10.72 -2.34 12.41
C ILE A 18 12.23 -2.42 12.23
N GLY A 19 12.86 -3.35 12.96
CA GLY A 19 14.33 -3.47 13.00
C GLY A 19 14.94 -4.33 11.89
N ARG A 20 14.16 -5.21 11.25
CA ARG A 20 14.62 -6.11 10.18
C ARG A 20 13.52 -6.38 9.18
N LEU A 21 13.86 -6.27 7.90
CA LEU A 21 12.99 -6.60 6.78
C LEU A 21 13.70 -7.57 5.84
N ARG A 22 13.02 -8.68 5.53
CA ARG A 22 13.38 -9.56 4.42
C ARG A 22 12.60 -9.08 3.20
N TYR A 23 13.26 -8.96 2.05
CA TYR A 23 12.62 -8.50 0.83
C TYR A 23 12.90 -9.42 -0.36
N ALA A 24 12.00 -9.39 -1.32
CA ALA A 24 12.15 -10.11 -2.57
C ALA A 24 11.44 -9.40 -3.72
N PHE A 25 11.90 -9.66 -4.92
CA PHE A 25 11.24 -9.25 -6.16
C PHE A 25 10.47 -10.41 -6.75
N SER A 26 9.31 -10.13 -7.33
CA SER A 26 8.50 -11.12 -8.04
C SER A 26 7.77 -10.50 -9.22
N GLU A 27 7.55 -11.28 -10.26
CA GLU A 27 6.77 -10.84 -11.42
C GLU A 27 5.27 -10.90 -11.13
N SER A 28 4.54 -9.93 -11.65
CA SER A 28 3.09 -9.91 -11.67
C SER A 28 2.56 -9.53 -13.05
N ARG A 29 1.26 -9.70 -13.26
CA ARG A 29 0.59 -9.24 -14.50
C ARG A 29 0.64 -7.73 -14.72
N PHE A 30 1.03 -6.96 -13.71
CA PHE A 30 1.16 -5.51 -13.75
C PHE A 30 2.60 -5.03 -13.68
N GLY A 31 3.56 -5.94 -13.84
CA GLY A 31 4.99 -5.68 -13.74
C GLY A 31 5.61 -6.26 -12.47
N GLU A 32 6.90 -6.02 -12.32
CA GLU A 32 7.67 -6.53 -11.19
C GLU A 32 7.28 -5.80 -9.90
N VAL A 33 7.17 -6.55 -8.81
CA VAL A 33 6.81 -6.07 -7.47
C VAL A 33 7.93 -6.38 -6.49
N LEU A 34 8.27 -5.40 -5.65
CA LEU A 34 9.13 -5.56 -4.48
C LEU A 34 8.23 -5.72 -3.25
N THR A 35 8.38 -6.81 -2.52
CA THR A 35 7.71 -7.03 -1.22
C THR A 35 8.72 -7.13 -0.10
N ALA A 36 8.36 -6.67 1.08
CA ALA A 36 9.18 -6.82 2.28
C ALA A 36 8.34 -7.15 3.51
N CYS A 37 8.82 -8.10 4.28
CA CYS A 37 8.14 -8.64 5.45
C CYS A 37 9.07 -8.62 6.67
N ASP A 38 8.49 -8.42 7.83
CA ASP A 38 9.10 -8.76 9.11
C ASP A 38 8.51 -10.07 9.66
N ASN A 39 8.65 -10.30 10.97
CA ASN A 39 8.11 -11.51 11.60
C ASN A 39 6.58 -11.46 11.82
N LEU A 40 5.96 -10.29 11.71
CA LEU A 40 4.53 -10.10 11.93
C LEU A 40 3.73 -10.14 10.62
N GLY A 41 4.31 -9.67 9.52
CA GLY A 41 3.62 -9.66 8.24
C GLY A 41 4.26 -8.81 7.16
N LEU A 42 3.50 -8.53 6.12
CA LEU A 42 3.90 -7.68 5.01
C LEU A 42 3.97 -6.21 5.47
N CYS A 43 5.14 -5.59 5.34
CA CYS A 43 5.40 -4.20 5.73
C CYS A 43 5.49 -3.26 4.53
N PHE A 44 5.90 -3.78 3.37
CA PHE A 44 6.08 -3.01 2.14
C PHE A 44 5.67 -3.81 0.91
N ALA A 45 5.03 -3.15 -0.02
CA ALA A 45 4.81 -3.63 -1.38
C ALA A 45 4.81 -2.44 -2.33
N GLY A 46 5.67 -2.49 -3.33
CA GLY A 46 5.80 -1.43 -4.34
C GLY A 46 6.15 -1.99 -5.71
N PHE A 47 5.79 -1.27 -6.76
CA PHE A 47 6.12 -1.67 -8.13
C PHE A 47 7.51 -1.18 -8.52
N VAL A 48 8.21 -1.99 -9.31
CA VAL A 48 9.44 -1.58 -9.98
C VAL A 48 9.08 -0.80 -11.23
N CYS A 49 9.40 0.48 -11.24
CA CYS A 49 9.09 1.41 -12.35
C CYS A 49 10.38 2.07 -12.86
N GLY A 50 10.29 2.88 -13.87
CA GLY A 50 11.27 3.77 -14.48
C GLY A 50 12.76 3.61 -14.14
N GLY A 51 13.15 3.82 -12.90
CA GLY A 51 14.53 3.67 -12.42
C GLY A 51 14.95 2.25 -12.03
N GLY A 52 14.05 1.26 -12.19
CA GLY A 52 14.37 -0.14 -11.95
C GLY A 52 14.38 -0.55 -10.47
N ARG A 53 15.02 -1.70 -10.19
CA ARG A 53 15.08 -2.28 -8.84
C ARG A 53 15.80 -1.39 -7.83
N ASP A 54 16.82 -0.65 -8.25
CA ASP A 54 17.62 0.21 -7.35
C ASP A 54 16.75 1.33 -6.79
N ASP A 55 15.91 1.97 -7.63
CA ASP A 55 14.97 3.00 -7.18
C ASP A 55 13.89 2.42 -6.26
N ALA A 56 13.37 1.24 -6.57
CA ALA A 56 12.39 0.56 -5.72
C ALA A 56 12.98 0.21 -4.35
N LEU A 57 14.23 -0.27 -4.29
CA LEU A 57 14.95 -0.52 -3.04
C LEU A 57 15.20 0.78 -2.28
N ALA A 58 15.58 1.86 -2.94
CA ALA A 58 15.80 3.16 -2.32
C ALA A 58 14.51 3.71 -1.69
N ASP A 59 13.37 3.61 -2.38
CA ASP A 59 12.06 3.99 -1.85
C ASP A 59 11.69 3.18 -0.60
N MET A 60 11.85 1.86 -0.65
CA MET A 60 11.61 1.00 0.51
C MET A 60 12.53 1.39 1.69
N LYS A 61 13.82 1.53 1.47
CA LYS A 61 14.80 1.87 2.52
C LYS A 61 14.53 3.23 3.14
N ALA A 62 14.11 4.21 2.34
CA ALA A 62 13.74 5.53 2.83
C ALA A 62 12.54 5.51 3.79
N ARG A 63 11.62 4.57 3.61
CA ARG A 63 10.44 4.40 4.49
C ARG A 63 10.76 3.73 5.82
N PHE A 64 11.81 2.91 5.87
CA PHE A 64 12.24 2.15 7.05
C PHE A 64 13.70 2.40 7.38
N PRO A 65 14.08 3.63 7.75
CA PRO A 65 15.49 4.03 7.88
C PRO A 65 16.24 3.31 9.00
N ALA A 66 15.54 2.76 9.99
CA ALA A 66 16.14 2.01 11.11
C ALA A 66 16.25 0.51 10.82
N ALA A 67 15.66 0.00 9.74
CA ALA A 67 15.62 -1.42 9.45
C ALA A 67 16.92 -1.92 8.82
N ARG A 68 17.27 -3.18 9.13
CA ARG A 68 18.24 -3.97 8.35
C ARG A 68 17.50 -4.72 7.26
N PHE A 69 18.06 -4.73 6.06
CA PHE A 69 17.45 -5.34 4.89
C PHE A 69 18.22 -6.58 4.45
N GLU A 70 17.50 -7.65 4.17
CA GLU A 70 18.06 -8.91 3.69
C GLU A 70 17.22 -9.41 2.51
N GLU A 71 17.88 -9.72 1.40
CA GLU A 71 17.21 -10.35 0.27
C GLU A 71 16.94 -11.83 0.59
N ASP A 72 15.66 -12.22 0.53
CA ASP A 72 15.22 -13.57 0.88
C ASP A 72 13.97 -13.92 0.05
N ALA A 73 14.07 -14.93 -0.77
CA ALA A 73 12.98 -15.42 -1.63
C ALA A 73 11.70 -15.77 -0.85
N SER A 74 11.81 -16.08 0.44
CA SER A 74 10.64 -16.32 1.31
C SER A 74 9.80 -15.08 1.58
N ALA A 75 10.31 -13.89 1.27
CA ALA A 75 9.60 -12.62 1.40
C ALA A 75 8.68 -12.29 0.20
N VAL A 76 8.60 -13.16 -0.80
CA VAL A 76 7.64 -13.02 -1.91
C VAL A 76 6.23 -13.16 -1.37
N VAL A 77 5.41 -12.14 -1.60
CA VAL A 77 3.99 -12.13 -1.26
C VAL A 77 3.19 -11.78 -2.52
N ASP A 78 2.22 -12.60 -2.86
CA ASP A 78 1.26 -12.27 -3.91
C ASP A 78 0.25 -11.25 -3.39
N VAL A 79 0.52 -9.97 -3.64
CA VAL A 79 -0.35 -8.85 -3.21
C VAL A 79 -1.68 -8.79 -3.96
N PHE A 80 -1.84 -9.57 -5.03
CA PHE A 80 -3.09 -9.69 -5.80
C PHE A 80 -3.94 -10.89 -5.37
N GLY A 81 -3.35 -11.78 -4.58
CA GLY A 81 -3.98 -12.98 -4.02
C GLY A 81 -4.33 -12.81 -2.54
N VAL A 82 -4.07 -13.85 -1.76
CA VAL A 82 -4.36 -13.86 -0.32
C VAL A 82 -3.14 -13.40 0.47
N VAL A 83 -3.25 -12.26 1.13
CA VAL A 83 -2.25 -11.77 2.08
C VAL A 83 -2.65 -12.22 3.48
N GLY A 84 -1.82 -13.03 4.14
CA GLY A 84 -2.12 -13.60 5.45
C GLY A 84 -2.04 -12.61 6.60
N ALA A 85 -1.06 -11.70 6.58
CA ALA A 85 -0.86 -10.68 7.60
C ALA A 85 -0.22 -9.41 7.04
N LEU A 86 -0.66 -8.28 7.58
CA LEU A 86 -0.06 -6.95 7.34
C LEU A 86 0.55 -6.44 8.64
N HIS A 87 1.73 -5.84 8.57
CA HIS A 87 2.28 -5.03 9.65
C HIS A 87 2.35 -3.58 9.19
N ILE A 88 1.44 -2.77 9.68
CA ILE A 88 1.23 -1.37 9.27
C ILE A 88 1.92 -0.46 10.27
N ALA A 89 3.05 0.14 9.88
CA ALA A 89 3.79 1.08 10.71
C ALA A 89 3.62 2.52 10.23
N GLY A 90 3.21 3.40 11.12
CA GLY A 90 2.99 4.82 10.81
C GLY A 90 2.19 5.53 11.89
N THR A 91 2.07 6.85 11.77
CA THR A 91 1.33 7.65 12.74
C THR A 91 -0.12 7.16 12.89
N PRO A 92 -0.76 7.36 14.06
CA PRO A 92 -2.16 6.97 14.28
C PRO A 92 -3.11 7.50 13.21
N PHE A 93 -2.87 8.72 12.71
CA PHE A 93 -3.67 9.29 11.62
C PHE A 93 -3.51 8.51 10.31
N ARG A 94 -2.28 8.20 9.90
CA ARG A 94 -2.01 7.41 8.68
C ARG A 94 -2.63 6.02 8.78
N ARG A 95 -2.45 5.33 9.89
CA ARG A 95 -3.01 4.00 10.12
C ARG A 95 -4.54 4.01 10.04
N ARG A 96 -5.20 5.03 10.59
CA ARG A 96 -6.66 5.22 10.47
C ARG A 96 -7.09 5.30 9.00
N VAL A 97 -6.41 6.11 8.19
CA VAL A 97 -6.71 6.23 6.75
C VAL A 97 -6.49 4.90 6.03
N TRP A 98 -5.38 4.22 6.30
CA TRP A 98 -5.07 2.93 5.66
C TRP A 98 -6.04 1.82 6.07
N ARG A 99 -6.47 1.79 7.32
CA ARG A 99 -7.54 0.87 7.75
C ARG A 99 -8.85 1.12 7.03
N THR A 100 -9.23 2.37 6.85
CA THR A 100 -10.44 2.73 6.08
C THR A 100 -10.31 2.29 4.62
N LEU A 101 -9.11 2.38 4.04
CA LEU A 101 -8.86 1.87 2.68
C LEU A 101 -9.06 0.35 2.57
N LEU A 102 -8.71 -0.42 3.59
CA LEU A 102 -8.91 -1.88 3.60
C LEU A 102 -10.39 -2.29 3.53
N GLU A 103 -11.31 -1.41 3.90
CA GLU A 103 -12.76 -1.64 3.81
C GLU A 103 -13.31 -1.38 2.41
N VAL A 104 -12.57 -0.69 1.53
CA VAL A 104 -12.98 -0.40 0.15
C VAL A 104 -12.87 -1.67 -0.68
N ARG A 105 -13.99 -2.13 -1.20
CA ARG A 105 -14.07 -3.39 -1.93
C ARG A 105 -13.45 -3.28 -3.32
N ARG A 106 -13.08 -4.42 -3.88
CA ARG A 106 -12.64 -4.51 -5.28
C ARG A 106 -13.75 -3.99 -6.20
N GLY A 107 -13.36 -3.13 -7.16
CA GLY A 107 -14.29 -2.47 -8.09
C GLY A 107 -14.94 -1.20 -7.53
N GLU A 108 -14.89 -0.96 -6.22
CA GLU A 108 -15.35 0.29 -5.63
C GLU A 108 -14.29 1.38 -5.76
N ARG A 109 -14.75 2.62 -5.85
CA ARG A 109 -13.89 3.82 -5.87
C ARG A 109 -14.42 4.82 -4.87
N LEU A 110 -13.51 5.50 -4.18
CA LEU A 110 -13.84 6.62 -3.30
C LEU A 110 -13.11 7.88 -3.76
N SER A 111 -13.76 9.03 -3.64
CA SER A 111 -13.03 10.29 -3.71
C SER A 111 -12.24 10.53 -2.41
N TYR A 112 -11.25 11.42 -2.46
CA TYR A 112 -10.51 11.82 -1.26
C TYR A 112 -11.43 12.38 -0.17
N SER A 113 -12.49 13.11 -0.55
CA SER A 113 -13.48 13.63 0.40
C SER A 113 -14.34 12.53 1.01
N GLN A 114 -14.74 11.54 0.24
CA GLN A 114 -15.48 10.37 0.74
C GLN A 114 -14.62 9.54 1.69
N LEU A 115 -13.35 9.32 1.34
CA LEU A 115 -12.41 8.64 2.22
C LEU A 115 -12.19 9.41 3.53
N ALA A 116 -12.05 10.73 3.48
CA ALA A 116 -11.93 11.57 4.67
C ALA A 116 -13.16 11.47 5.58
N ALA A 117 -14.36 11.47 5.00
CA ALA A 117 -15.60 11.28 5.74
C ALA A 117 -15.68 9.89 6.37
N ALA A 118 -15.37 8.84 5.61
CA ALA A 118 -15.35 7.45 6.10
C ALA A 118 -14.32 7.24 7.22
N ALA A 119 -13.17 7.91 7.14
CA ALA A 119 -12.14 7.88 8.19
C ALA A 119 -12.50 8.75 9.43
N GLY A 120 -13.66 9.41 9.44
CA GLY A 120 -14.10 10.27 10.56
C GLY A 120 -13.38 11.62 10.65
N VAL A 121 -12.75 12.08 9.56
CA VAL A 121 -11.99 13.33 9.49
C VAL A 121 -12.37 14.17 8.26
N PRO A 122 -13.66 14.51 8.06
CA PRO A 122 -14.16 15.08 6.80
C PRO A 122 -13.53 16.42 6.42
N ARG A 123 -12.96 17.15 7.38
CA ARG A 123 -12.28 18.42 7.13
C ARG A 123 -10.81 18.28 6.79
N ALA A 124 -10.23 17.08 6.91
CA ALA A 124 -8.80 16.84 6.76
C ALA A 124 -8.43 16.22 5.38
N VAL A 125 -9.13 16.58 4.31
CA VAL A 125 -8.98 15.98 2.96
C VAL A 125 -7.53 16.02 2.46
N ARG A 126 -6.80 17.12 2.66
CA ARG A 126 -5.38 17.24 2.26
C ARG A 126 -4.48 16.28 3.06
N ALA A 127 -4.70 16.18 4.36
CA ALA A 127 -3.95 15.25 5.21
C ALA A 127 -4.25 13.79 4.84
N VAL A 128 -5.52 13.48 4.51
CA VAL A 128 -5.93 12.17 3.99
C VAL A 128 -5.22 11.86 2.67
N ALA A 129 -5.17 12.82 1.73
CA ALA A 129 -4.44 12.64 0.47
C ALA A 129 -2.94 12.36 0.70
N SER A 130 -2.31 13.06 1.65
CA SER A 130 -0.92 12.79 2.04
C SER A 130 -0.74 11.40 2.66
N ALA A 131 -1.68 10.94 3.48
CA ALA A 131 -1.66 9.59 4.06
C ALA A 131 -1.84 8.50 2.98
N VAL A 132 -2.72 8.72 2.00
CA VAL A 132 -2.90 7.83 0.84
C VAL A 132 -1.61 7.72 0.04
N ALA A 133 -0.95 8.85 -0.24
CA ALA A 133 0.33 8.88 -0.97
C ALA A 133 1.47 8.21 -0.19
N ALA A 134 1.41 8.21 1.14
CA ALA A 134 2.41 7.60 2.01
C ALA A 134 2.19 6.09 2.24
N ASN A 135 1.16 5.48 1.64
CA ASN A 135 0.89 4.05 1.78
C ASN A 135 2.11 3.20 1.40
N PRO A 136 2.65 2.40 2.35
CA PRO A 136 3.83 1.57 2.07
C PRO A 136 3.49 0.22 1.44
N ILE A 137 2.21 -0.20 1.42
CA ILE A 137 1.80 -1.54 1.01
C ILE A 137 0.80 -1.41 -0.15
N SER A 138 1.33 -1.19 -1.35
CA SER A 138 0.51 -1.05 -2.56
C SER A 138 -0.35 -2.29 -2.81
N VAL A 139 -1.50 -2.11 -3.40
CA VAL A 139 -2.49 -3.14 -3.75
C VAL A 139 -3.17 -3.75 -2.51
N ALA A 140 -2.41 -4.31 -1.57
CA ALA A 140 -2.97 -4.88 -0.34
C ALA A 140 -3.68 -3.80 0.50
N ILE A 141 -3.12 -2.58 0.59
CA ILE A 141 -3.87 -1.40 1.02
C ILE A 141 -4.24 -0.63 -0.25
N PRO A 142 -5.50 -0.64 -0.70
CA PRO A 142 -5.87 -0.31 -2.06
C PRO A 142 -5.96 1.21 -2.32
N CYS A 143 -4.83 1.92 -2.17
CA CYS A 143 -4.75 3.37 -2.42
C CYS A 143 -5.06 3.75 -3.88
N HIS A 144 -4.93 2.81 -4.84
CA HIS A 144 -5.31 3.01 -6.23
C HIS A 144 -6.82 3.23 -6.41
N ARG A 145 -7.68 2.78 -5.47
CA ARG A 145 -9.13 2.98 -5.50
C ARG A 145 -9.58 4.39 -5.12
N VAL A 146 -8.65 5.24 -4.66
CA VAL A 146 -8.95 6.65 -4.36
C VAL A 146 -8.76 7.51 -5.60
N VAL A 147 -9.79 8.25 -5.96
CA VAL A 147 -9.85 9.11 -7.15
C VAL A 147 -10.16 10.57 -6.75
N ARG A 148 -10.04 11.51 -7.68
CA ARG A 148 -10.46 12.88 -7.44
C ARG A 148 -11.98 13.02 -7.36
N ASN A 149 -12.47 14.12 -6.76
CA ASN A 149 -13.92 14.37 -6.65
C ASN A 149 -14.65 14.44 -8.00
N ASP A 150 -13.95 14.84 -9.06
CA ASP A 150 -14.48 14.87 -10.43
C ASP A 150 -14.43 13.49 -11.13
N GLY A 151 -13.98 12.45 -10.43
CA GLY A 151 -13.86 11.09 -10.95
C GLY A 151 -12.58 10.83 -11.76
N THR A 152 -11.73 11.83 -11.97
CA THR A 152 -10.43 11.62 -12.62
C THR A 152 -9.48 10.82 -11.72
N ILE A 153 -8.59 10.03 -12.34
CA ILE A 153 -7.74 9.07 -11.64
C ILE A 153 -6.82 9.75 -10.63
N GLY A 154 -6.29 10.95 -10.96
CA GLY A 154 -5.34 11.65 -10.11
C GLY A 154 -3.95 11.02 -10.12
N ASN A 155 -3.11 11.49 -9.21
CA ASN A 155 -1.74 11.01 -9.08
C ASN A 155 -1.68 9.63 -8.41
N TYR A 156 -0.60 8.90 -8.70
CA TYR A 156 -0.28 7.63 -8.09
C TYR A 156 1.25 7.51 -7.97
N HIS A 157 1.74 6.99 -6.85
CA HIS A 157 3.19 6.92 -6.59
C HIS A 157 3.96 6.19 -7.70
N TRP A 158 3.38 5.13 -8.23
CA TRP A 158 3.97 4.32 -9.32
C TRP A 158 3.44 4.68 -10.71
N GLY A 159 2.83 5.86 -10.86
CA GLY A 159 2.35 6.40 -12.13
C GLY A 159 0.86 6.19 -12.40
N ALA A 160 0.25 7.20 -13.04
CA ALA A 160 -1.19 7.20 -13.34
C ALA A 160 -1.60 6.08 -14.32
N GLY A 161 -0.69 5.67 -15.21
CA GLY A 161 -0.90 4.56 -16.14
C GLY A 161 -1.13 3.24 -15.42
N LEU A 162 -0.28 2.91 -14.45
CA LEU A 162 -0.43 1.71 -13.62
C LEU A 162 -1.73 1.76 -12.80
N LYS A 163 -2.04 2.91 -12.19
CA LYS A 163 -3.31 3.07 -11.45
C LYS A 163 -4.52 2.80 -12.34
N ARG A 164 -4.50 3.26 -13.59
CA ARG A 164 -5.56 2.99 -14.56
C ARG A 164 -5.69 1.50 -14.82
N LEU A 165 -4.60 0.80 -15.11
CA LEU A 165 -4.59 -0.65 -15.35
C LEU A 165 -5.16 -1.43 -14.16
N LEU A 166 -4.78 -1.07 -12.92
CA LEU A 166 -5.30 -1.69 -11.70
C LEU A 166 -6.81 -1.51 -11.58
N LEU A 167 -7.31 -0.28 -11.80
CA LEU A 167 -8.74 0.02 -11.73
C LEU A 167 -9.56 -0.66 -12.84
N GLU A 168 -9.01 -0.77 -14.05
CA GLU A 168 -9.65 -1.48 -15.17
C GLU A 168 -9.75 -2.98 -14.90
N ALA A 169 -8.69 -3.57 -14.34
CA ALA A 169 -8.67 -4.99 -13.98
C ALA A 169 -9.62 -5.35 -12.82
N GLU A 170 -10.05 -4.36 -12.03
CA GLU A 170 -11.02 -4.56 -10.96
C GLU A 170 -12.47 -4.35 -11.41
N ALA A 171 -12.69 -3.72 -12.56
CA ALA A 171 -14.03 -3.42 -13.08
C ALA A 171 -14.75 -4.64 -13.69
N HIS A 172 -14.07 -5.78 -13.79
CA HIS A 172 -14.58 -7.02 -14.42
C HIS A 172 -14.66 -8.20 -13.46
#